data_931ff159f515f30f2f6c29191608f221
#
_entry.id   931ff159f515f30f2f6c29191608f221
#
_cell.length_a   1.000
_cell.length_b   1.000
_cell.length_c   1.000
_cell.angle_alpha   90.00
_cell.angle_beta   90.00
_cell.angle_gamma   90.00
#
_symmetry.space_group_name_H-M   'P 1'
#
loop_
_entity.id
_entity.type
_entity.pdbx_description
1 polymer ?
#
loop_
_entity_poly.entity_id
_entity_poly.type
_entity_poly.pdbx_seq_one_letter_code
_entity_poly.pdbx_strand_id
1 'polypeptide(L)'
;MTLHKDYKKLILVLLVLFSLLAPEHAMGYTTGKVIDFVTGKPVSNAFVTLDNNIVLTDENGRFVLKNMGNKIAVRAYGYLRNEQIIIAPLITLPLEIKLMPFTPKALYLSPYGIGSRILRGSALRLIEETELNALVIDIKGDRGFIPYKSSIPLAREVGGQKIITVRDMNDLIKSLKEKGIYLIARIVVFKDNPLALTRPDLSIKTASGEIWRDGEDLAWVDPFRKEVWNYNINIAVEAAQYGFDEIQFDYVRFPDAAGLKFSMESTEENRVKAISGFLMEAKKRLMPYNVF
;
A
#
# COMPACT_ATOMS: atom_id res chain seq x y z
N MET A 1 47.52 25.99 -48.31
CA MET A 1 47.19 24.70 -47.65
C MET A 1 47.18 24.78 -46.12
N THR A 2 46.88 25.93 -45.55
CA THR A 2 46.96 26.21 -44.10
C THR A 2 45.57 26.50 -43.45
N LEU A 3 44.52 26.89 -44.21
CA LEU A 3 43.22 27.25 -43.66
C LEU A 3 42.38 26.06 -43.18
N HIS A 4 42.66 24.84 -43.61
CA HIS A 4 41.85 23.65 -43.27
C HIS A 4 42.21 23.01 -41.93
N LYS A 5 43.39 23.35 -41.35
CA LYS A 5 43.86 22.85 -40.05
C LYS A 5 43.28 23.64 -38.87
N ASP A 6 43.01 24.92 -39.10
CA ASP A 6 42.51 25.79 -38.00
C ASP A 6 40.99 25.60 -37.75
N TYR A 7 40.19 25.25 -38.78
CA TYR A 7 38.78 24.91 -38.61
C TYR A 7 38.57 23.68 -37.76
N LYS A 8 39.39 22.65 -37.91
CA LYS A 8 39.28 21.44 -37.07
C LYS A 8 39.62 21.71 -35.61
N LYS A 9 40.59 22.59 -35.34
CA LYS A 9 40.92 23.02 -33.98
C LYS A 9 39.83 23.88 -33.36
N LEU A 10 39.19 24.76 -34.15
CA LEU A 10 38.08 25.60 -33.68
C LEU A 10 36.84 24.77 -33.37
N ILE A 11 36.53 23.78 -34.23
CA ILE A 11 35.42 22.84 -33.99
C ILE A 11 35.67 21.96 -32.76
N LEU A 12 36.93 21.52 -32.56
CA LEU A 12 37.27 20.70 -31.38
C LEU A 12 37.18 21.52 -30.08
N VAL A 13 37.60 22.79 -30.11
CA VAL A 13 37.49 23.70 -28.96
C VAL A 13 36.04 24.04 -28.66
N LEU A 14 35.18 24.24 -29.69
CA LEU A 14 33.73 24.43 -29.51
C LEU A 14 33.03 23.18 -28.96
N LEU A 15 33.43 22.00 -29.41
CA LEU A 15 32.88 20.74 -28.88
C LEU A 15 33.31 20.48 -27.42
N VAL A 16 34.55 20.83 -27.05
CA VAL A 16 35.03 20.72 -25.66
C VAL A 16 34.39 21.78 -24.77
N LEU A 17 34.15 23.00 -25.25
CA LEU A 17 33.42 24.04 -24.54
C LEU A 17 31.92 23.66 -24.37
N PHE A 18 31.31 22.99 -25.35
CA PHE A 18 29.94 22.51 -25.25
C PHE A 18 29.80 21.32 -24.28
N SER A 19 30.86 20.49 -24.14
CA SER A 19 30.86 19.39 -23.15
C SER A 19 31.16 19.88 -21.73
N LEU A 20 31.79 21.02 -21.55
CA LEU A 20 31.99 21.67 -20.25
C LEU A 20 30.79 22.52 -19.81
N LEU A 21 29.85 22.80 -20.72
CA LEU A 21 28.57 23.45 -20.46
C LEU A 21 27.42 22.46 -20.40
N ALA A 22 27.68 21.15 -20.36
CA ALA A 22 26.65 20.19 -19.96
C ALA A 22 26.19 20.60 -18.55
N PRO A 23 24.93 20.97 -18.33
CA PRO A 23 24.50 21.32 -16.99
C PRO A 23 24.82 20.11 -16.12
N GLU A 24 25.69 20.28 -15.12
CA GLU A 24 25.69 19.41 -13.95
C GLU A 24 24.24 19.23 -13.63
N HIS A 25 23.80 18.00 -13.52
CA HIS A 25 22.38 17.62 -13.35
C HIS A 25 21.75 18.63 -12.40
N ALA A 26 21.06 19.62 -12.96
CA ALA A 26 20.33 20.57 -12.17
C ALA A 26 19.33 19.71 -11.39
N MET A 27 19.60 19.48 -10.10
CA MET A 27 18.69 18.79 -9.22
C MET A 27 17.42 19.62 -9.21
N GLY A 28 16.47 19.26 -10.08
CA GLY A 28 15.18 19.90 -10.16
C GLY A 28 14.44 19.66 -8.85
N TYR A 29 13.82 20.70 -8.32
CA TYR A 29 12.94 20.59 -7.18
C TYR A 29 11.50 20.66 -7.68
N THR A 30 10.64 19.75 -7.18
CA THR A 30 9.20 19.86 -7.31
C THR A 30 8.68 20.51 -6.03
N THR A 31 8.11 21.71 -6.15
CA THR A 31 7.56 22.44 -5.00
C THR A 31 6.06 22.64 -5.16
N GLY A 32 5.34 22.79 -4.05
CA GLY A 32 3.92 23.05 -4.12
C GLY A 32 3.27 23.27 -2.76
N LYS A 33 1.95 23.35 -2.82
CA LYS A 33 1.08 23.53 -1.66
C LYS A 33 -0.11 22.57 -1.77
N VAL A 34 -0.46 21.97 -0.64
CA VAL A 34 -1.66 21.14 -0.49
C VAL A 34 -2.71 21.95 0.26
N ILE A 35 -3.91 22.02 -0.30
CA ILE A 35 -5.03 22.74 0.30
C ILE A 35 -6.30 21.89 0.33
N ASP A 36 -7.16 22.16 1.28
CA ASP A 36 -8.51 21.64 1.35
C ASP A 36 -9.36 22.21 0.20
N PHE A 37 -10.01 21.35 -0.56
CA PHE A 37 -10.79 21.75 -1.74
C PHE A 37 -11.97 22.65 -1.40
N VAL A 38 -12.60 22.45 -0.25
CA VAL A 38 -13.83 23.17 0.15
C VAL A 38 -13.49 24.50 0.79
N THR A 39 -12.52 24.53 1.69
CA THR A 39 -12.23 25.71 2.53
C THR A 39 -11.05 26.53 2.03
N GLY A 40 -10.25 26.01 1.11
CA GLY A 40 -9.00 26.63 0.65
C GLY A 40 -7.90 26.68 1.72
N LYS A 41 -8.13 26.13 2.92
CA LYS A 41 -7.14 26.14 4.00
C LYS A 41 -5.98 25.18 3.69
N PRO A 42 -4.74 25.48 4.15
CA PRO A 42 -3.62 24.58 3.99
C PRO A 42 -3.85 23.25 4.73
N VAL A 43 -3.38 22.14 4.12
CA VAL A 43 -3.40 20.82 4.72
C VAL A 43 -1.98 20.47 5.16
N SER A 44 -1.72 20.47 6.45
CA SER A 44 -0.45 20.08 7.06
C SER A 44 -0.33 18.57 7.21
N ASN A 45 0.91 18.07 7.32
CA ASN A 45 1.21 16.65 7.48
C ASN A 45 0.61 15.74 6.39
N ALA A 46 0.31 16.28 5.21
CA ALA A 46 -0.05 15.48 4.05
C ALA A 46 1.19 14.76 3.52
N PHE A 47 1.05 13.47 3.23
CA PHE A 47 2.10 12.67 2.57
C PHE A 47 2.10 13.00 1.10
N VAL A 48 3.18 13.59 0.62
CA VAL A 48 3.42 13.87 -0.79
C VAL A 48 4.47 12.90 -1.31
N THR A 49 4.09 12.09 -2.29
CA THR A 49 4.94 11.06 -2.89
C THR A 49 5.20 11.42 -4.35
N LEU A 50 6.46 11.44 -4.76
CA LEU A 50 6.89 11.61 -6.14
C LEU A 50 7.87 10.47 -6.45
N ASP A 51 7.43 9.50 -7.23
CA ASP A 51 8.12 8.23 -7.41
C ASP A 51 8.45 7.59 -6.04
N ASN A 52 9.74 7.45 -5.68
CA ASN A 52 10.19 6.91 -4.40
C ASN A 52 10.51 7.98 -3.34
N ASN A 53 10.31 9.26 -3.66
CA ASN A 53 10.56 10.35 -2.72
C ASN A 53 9.29 10.73 -2.00
N ILE A 54 9.37 10.84 -0.68
CA ILE A 54 8.24 11.12 0.19
C ILE A 54 8.59 12.24 1.14
N VAL A 55 7.71 13.24 1.23
CA VAL A 55 7.81 14.33 2.19
C VAL A 55 6.44 14.57 2.84
N LEU A 56 6.46 15.25 3.98
CA LEU A 56 5.24 15.77 4.61
C LEU A 56 5.12 17.26 4.31
N THR A 57 3.89 17.74 4.16
CA THR A 57 3.64 19.18 4.11
C THR A 57 3.86 19.83 5.47
N ASP A 58 4.34 21.07 5.44
CA ASP A 58 4.48 21.92 6.62
C ASP A 58 3.12 22.45 7.12
N GLU A 59 3.14 23.31 8.16
CA GLU A 59 1.95 23.94 8.75
C GLU A 59 1.19 24.81 7.74
N ASN A 60 1.85 25.33 6.72
CA ASN A 60 1.27 26.12 5.64
C ASN A 60 0.86 25.27 4.43
N GLY A 61 0.90 23.93 4.56
CA GLY A 61 0.60 22.98 3.50
C GLY A 61 1.68 22.89 2.41
N ARG A 62 2.88 23.46 2.59
CA ARG A 62 3.94 23.50 1.58
C ARG A 62 4.79 22.26 1.60
N PHE A 63 5.31 21.87 0.43
CA PHE A 63 6.25 20.78 0.28
C PHE A 63 7.37 21.11 -0.72
N VAL A 64 8.50 20.45 -0.53
CA VAL A 64 9.66 20.50 -1.44
C VAL A 64 10.17 19.08 -1.64
N LEU A 65 10.13 18.59 -2.87
CA LEU A 65 10.70 17.30 -3.26
C LEU A 65 11.95 17.52 -4.07
N LYS A 66 13.03 16.85 -3.67
CA LYS A 66 14.32 16.88 -4.38
C LYS A 66 14.22 15.89 -5.54
N ASN A 67 13.64 16.19 -6.60
CA ASN A 67 13.70 15.50 -7.90
C ASN A 67 12.54 15.95 -8.78
N MET A 68 12.66 15.65 -10.06
CA MET A 68 11.55 15.70 -11.01
C MET A 68 11.06 14.27 -11.23
N GLY A 69 9.75 14.08 -11.24
CA GLY A 69 9.11 12.79 -11.50
C GLY A 69 7.87 12.96 -12.35
N ASN A 70 7.30 11.85 -12.78
CA ASN A 70 6.15 11.88 -13.70
C ASN A 70 4.79 11.74 -13.00
N LYS A 71 4.78 11.29 -11.75
CA LYS A 71 3.53 11.07 -11.00
C LYS A 71 3.68 11.55 -9.57
N ILE A 72 2.83 12.47 -9.15
CA ILE A 72 2.72 12.89 -7.77
C ILE A 72 1.43 12.33 -7.18
N ALA A 73 1.52 11.80 -5.97
CA ALA A 73 0.38 11.35 -5.19
C ALA A 73 0.38 12.03 -3.83
N VAL A 74 -0.79 12.49 -3.39
CA VAL A 74 -0.94 13.17 -2.10
C VAL A 74 -2.10 12.56 -1.33
N ARG A 75 -1.87 12.25 -0.07
CA ARG A 75 -2.91 11.81 0.87
C ARG A 75 -2.77 12.51 2.21
N ALA A 76 -3.88 12.75 2.87
CA ALA A 76 -3.95 13.23 4.24
C ALA A 76 -5.16 12.61 4.93
N TYR A 77 -5.08 12.43 6.25
CA TYR A 77 -6.21 11.91 7.03
C TYR A 77 -7.45 12.80 6.87
N GLY A 78 -8.59 12.20 6.61
CA GLY A 78 -9.85 12.90 6.37
C GLY A 78 -10.05 13.38 4.93
N TYR A 79 -9.20 12.95 3.98
CA TYR A 79 -9.27 13.35 2.57
C TYR A 79 -9.15 12.16 1.64
N LEU A 80 -9.74 12.28 0.44
CA LEU A 80 -9.43 11.39 -0.68
C LEU A 80 -7.99 11.60 -1.14
N ARG A 81 -7.32 10.50 -1.50
CA ARG A 81 -6.03 10.55 -2.17
C ARG A 81 -6.17 11.25 -3.52
N ASN A 82 -5.24 12.15 -3.82
CA ASN A 82 -5.12 12.81 -5.12
C ASN A 82 -3.87 12.30 -5.83
N GLU A 83 -4.02 11.90 -7.09
CA GLU A 83 -2.90 11.51 -7.97
C GLU A 83 -2.95 12.34 -9.24
N GLN A 84 -1.78 12.86 -9.64
CA GLN A 84 -1.63 13.67 -10.85
C GLN A 84 -0.40 13.23 -11.65
N ILE A 85 -0.53 13.21 -12.97
CA ILE A 85 0.62 13.04 -13.85
C ILE A 85 1.27 14.40 -14.04
N ILE A 86 2.57 14.46 -13.81
CA ILE A 86 3.39 15.65 -13.98
C ILE A 86 4.10 15.54 -15.33
N ILE A 87 3.82 16.45 -16.24
CA ILE A 87 4.52 16.51 -17.54
C ILE A 87 5.73 17.44 -17.38
N ALA A 88 6.93 16.86 -17.23
CA ALA A 88 8.17 17.62 -17.31
C ALA A 88 8.41 18.05 -18.77
N PRO A 89 8.93 19.25 -19.06
CA PRO A 89 9.58 20.29 -18.23
C PRO A 89 8.69 21.50 -17.90
N LEU A 90 7.36 21.36 -17.90
CA LEU A 90 6.42 22.50 -17.77
C LEU A 90 6.27 23.04 -16.34
N ILE A 91 6.94 22.46 -15.35
CA ILE A 91 6.76 22.87 -13.96
C ILE A 91 7.87 23.83 -13.54
N THR A 92 7.72 25.08 -13.92
CA THR A 92 8.49 26.21 -13.36
C THR A 92 7.75 26.88 -12.19
N LEU A 93 6.47 26.55 -11.97
CA LEU A 93 5.62 27.13 -10.92
C LEU A 93 5.33 26.10 -9.82
N PRO A 94 5.17 26.55 -8.56
CA PRO A 94 4.73 25.70 -7.47
C PRO A 94 3.38 25.04 -7.79
N LEU A 95 3.27 23.72 -7.53
CA LEU A 95 2.02 22.98 -7.71
C LEU A 95 1.00 23.36 -6.63
N GLU A 96 -0.26 23.53 -7.01
CA GLU A 96 -1.37 23.57 -6.06
C GLU A 96 -2.17 22.27 -6.16
N ILE A 97 -2.18 21.49 -5.08
CA ILE A 97 -2.88 20.21 -5.01
C ILE A 97 -4.05 20.34 -4.04
N LYS A 98 -5.26 20.08 -4.54
CA LYS A 98 -6.50 20.16 -3.76
C LYS A 98 -6.90 18.78 -3.29
N LEU A 99 -7.11 18.61 -2.00
CA LEU A 99 -7.65 17.39 -1.42
C LEU A 99 -9.13 17.57 -1.08
N MET A 100 -9.94 16.61 -1.53
CA MET A 100 -11.38 16.56 -1.23
C MET A 100 -11.58 15.95 0.15
N PRO A 101 -12.25 16.62 1.10
CA PRO A 101 -12.63 16.04 2.38
C PRO A 101 -13.45 14.77 2.18
N PHE A 102 -13.12 13.72 2.94
CA PHE A 102 -13.76 12.43 2.80
C PHE A 102 -13.77 11.64 4.12
N THR A 103 -14.90 11.01 4.39
CA THR A 103 -15.05 10.06 5.49
C THR A 103 -15.63 8.76 4.93
N PRO A 104 -14.90 7.64 4.97
CA PRO A 104 -15.40 6.38 4.45
C PRO A 104 -16.57 5.85 5.29
N LYS A 105 -17.68 5.51 4.62
CA LYS A 105 -18.83 4.78 5.16
C LYS A 105 -18.94 3.49 4.40
N ALA A 106 -18.39 2.41 4.95
CA ALA A 106 -18.11 1.19 4.22
C ALA A 106 -19.07 0.04 4.53
N LEU A 107 -19.36 -0.77 3.52
CA LEU A 107 -19.88 -2.14 3.67
C LEU A 107 -18.71 -3.13 3.60
N TYR A 108 -18.85 -4.24 4.33
CA TYR A 108 -17.89 -5.33 4.30
C TYR A 108 -18.34 -6.45 3.38
N LEU A 109 -17.42 -6.95 2.55
CA LEU A 109 -17.59 -8.12 1.73
C LEU A 109 -16.50 -9.16 1.99
N SER A 110 -16.92 -10.34 2.48
CA SER A 110 -16.02 -11.49 2.63
C SER A 110 -15.49 -11.99 1.28
N PRO A 111 -14.52 -12.92 1.24
CA PRO A 111 -14.03 -13.53 0.01
C PRO A 111 -15.16 -14.11 -0.87
N TYR A 112 -16.19 -14.66 -0.25
CA TYR A 112 -17.37 -15.18 -0.96
C TYR A 112 -18.32 -14.06 -1.38
N GLY A 113 -18.48 -13.03 -0.55
CA GLY A 113 -19.34 -11.87 -0.83
C GLY A 113 -18.86 -11.11 -2.07
N ILE A 114 -17.59 -10.78 -2.14
CA ILE A 114 -17.03 -10.06 -3.29
C ILE A 114 -17.06 -10.90 -4.58
N GLY A 115 -16.87 -12.22 -4.48
CA GLY A 115 -16.97 -13.15 -5.61
C GLY A 115 -18.41 -13.37 -6.08
N SER A 116 -19.41 -13.22 -5.23
CA SER A 116 -20.81 -13.43 -5.54
C SER A 116 -21.40 -12.24 -6.32
N ARG A 117 -21.93 -12.50 -7.53
CA ARG A 117 -22.62 -11.46 -8.32
C ARG A 117 -23.85 -10.90 -7.58
N ILE A 118 -24.56 -11.74 -6.80
CA ILE A 118 -25.75 -11.34 -6.07
C ILE A 118 -25.38 -10.45 -4.89
N LEU A 119 -24.48 -10.92 -4.00
CA LEU A 119 -24.07 -10.19 -2.79
C LEU A 119 -23.38 -8.89 -3.14
N ARG A 120 -22.42 -8.94 -4.08
CA ARG A 120 -21.75 -7.75 -4.58
C ARG A 120 -22.74 -6.76 -5.21
N GLY A 121 -23.68 -7.26 -6.06
CA GLY A 121 -24.71 -6.43 -6.67
C GLY A 121 -25.62 -5.76 -5.66
N SER A 122 -25.98 -6.44 -4.57
CA SER A 122 -26.76 -5.85 -3.48
C SER A 122 -25.97 -4.78 -2.72
N ALA A 123 -24.69 -5.03 -2.45
CA ALA A 123 -23.81 -4.04 -1.81
C ALA A 123 -23.65 -2.78 -2.67
N LEU A 124 -23.44 -2.94 -3.99
CA LEU A 124 -23.32 -1.81 -4.91
C LEU A 124 -24.60 -0.99 -4.97
N ARG A 125 -25.77 -1.64 -4.97
CA ARG A 125 -27.07 -0.95 -4.93
C ARG A 125 -27.24 -0.13 -3.66
N LEU A 126 -26.86 -0.68 -2.49
CA LEU A 126 -26.89 0.05 -1.23
C LEU A 126 -25.98 1.29 -1.25
N ILE A 127 -24.80 1.19 -1.88
CA ILE A 127 -23.92 2.35 -2.06
C ILE A 127 -24.55 3.40 -2.99
N GLU A 128 -25.23 2.97 -4.05
CA GLU A 128 -25.89 3.88 -4.99
C GLU A 128 -27.13 4.56 -4.38
N GLU A 129 -27.84 3.90 -3.45
CA GLU A 129 -29.11 4.37 -2.86
C GLU A 129 -28.96 5.07 -1.50
N THR A 130 -27.75 5.06 -0.90
CA THR A 130 -27.52 5.60 0.44
C THR A 130 -26.27 6.48 0.50
N GLU A 131 -25.91 6.93 1.68
CA GLU A 131 -24.67 7.70 1.96
C GLU A 131 -23.41 6.83 2.06
N LEU A 132 -23.51 5.52 1.83
CA LEU A 132 -22.37 4.62 1.78
C LEU A 132 -21.50 4.96 0.55
N ASN A 133 -20.18 4.89 0.73
CA ASN A 133 -19.24 5.35 -0.29
C ASN A 133 -17.98 4.48 -0.40
N ALA A 134 -17.91 3.39 0.38
CA ALA A 134 -16.74 2.54 0.49
C ALA A 134 -17.09 1.06 0.61
N LEU A 135 -16.13 0.20 0.24
CA LEU A 135 -16.17 -1.25 0.47
C LEU A 135 -14.91 -1.70 1.20
N VAL A 136 -15.09 -2.47 2.27
CA VAL A 136 -14.05 -3.31 2.87
C VAL A 136 -14.11 -4.66 2.20
N ILE A 137 -13.03 -5.08 1.58
CA ILE A 137 -12.93 -6.34 0.83
C ILE A 137 -11.85 -7.22 1.46
N ASP A 138 -12.17 -8.45 1.82
CA ASP A 138 -11.19 -9.41 2.27
C ASP A 138 -10.25 -9.80 1.13
N ILE A 139 -9.02 -9.34 1.20
CA ILE A 139 -7.91 -9.77 0.34
C ILE A 139 -7.26 -11.04 0.87
N LYS A 140 -7.22 -11.18 2.19
CA LYS A 140 -6.95 -12.44 2.89
C LYS A 140 -7.89 -12.52 4.09
N GLY A 141 -8.82 -13.48 4.06
CA GLY A 141 -9.86 -13.62 5.08
C GLY A 141 -9.44 -14.44 6.31
N ASP A 142 -10.37 -14.63 7.26
CA ASP A 142 -10.14 -15.26 8.56
C ASP A 142 -9.63 -16.70 8.49
N ARG A 143 -9.87 -17.41 7.41
CA ARG A 143 -9.38 -18.78 7.18
C ARG A 143 -8.02 -18.80 6.46
N GLY A 144 -7.39 -17.65 6.22
CA GLY A 144 -6.12 -17.52 5.50
C GLY A 144 -6.24 -17.64 3.98
N PHE A 145 -7.48 -17.67 3.41
CA PHE A 145 -7.66 -17.75 1.96
C PHE A 145 -7.64 -16.38 1.29
N ILE A 146 -6.99 -16.36 0.12
CA ILE A 146 -6.91 -15.22 -0.81
C ILE A 146 -7.89 -15.50 -1.95
N PRO A 147 -8.89 -14.63 -2.20
CA PRO A 147 -9.98 -14.92 -3.14
C PRO A 147 -9.61 -14.83 -4.63
N TYR A 148 -8.39 -14.48 -4.95
CA TYR A 148 -7.90 -14.28 -6.31
C TYR A 148 -6.55 -14.96 -6.54
N LYS A 149 -6.10 -15.02 -7.79
CA LYS A 149 -4.79 -15.56 -8.17
C LYS A 149 -3.72 -14.50 -7.86
N SER A 150 -3.12 -14.60 -6.68
CA SER A 150 -2.02 -13.75 -6.24
C SER A 150 -0.70 -14.13 -6.93
N SER A 151 0.16 -13.16 -7.17
CA SER A 151 1.51 -13.35 -7.69
C SER A 151 2.50 -13.85 -6.64
N ILE A 152 2.12 -13.86 -5.35
CA ILE A 152 2.99 -14.23 -4.24
C ILE A 152 3.19 -15.75 -4.20
N PRO A 153 4.43 -16.26 -4.39
CA PRO A 153 4.69 -17.71 -4.45
C PRO A 153 4.19 -18.46 -3.21
N LEU A 154 4.47 -17.93 -2.02
CA LEU A 154 4.07 -18.54 -0.75
C LEU A 154 2.56 -18.71 -0.61
N ALA A 155 1.75 -17.78 -1.14
CA ALA A 155 0.28 -17.89 -1.14
C ALA A 155 -0.22 -19.13 -1.87
N ARG A 156 0.45 -19.51 -2.96
CA ARG A 156 0.15 -20.72 -3.72
C ARG A 156 0.69 -21.97 -3.00
N GLU A 157 1.93 -21.93 -2.52
CA GLU A 157 2.60 -23.04 -1.85
C GLU A 157 1.85 -23.53 -0.61
N VAL A 158 1.32 -22.60 0.19
CA VAL A 158 0.56 -22.93 1.39
C VAL A 158 -0.91 -23.25 1.12
N GLY A 159 -1.37 -23.20 -0.13
CA GLY A 159 -2.78 -23.44 -0.47
C GLY A 159 -3.70 -22.28 -0.12
N GLY A 160 -3.17 -21.10 0.14
CA GLY A 160 -3.97 -19.88 0.41
C GLY A 160 -4.88 -19.49 -0.77
N GLN A 161 -4.54 -19.93 -1.99
CA GLN A 161 -5.33 -19.70 -3.22
C GLN A 161 -6.20 -20.91 -3.61
N LYS A 162 -6.55 -21.77 -2.68
CA LYS A 162 -7.37 -22.96 -2.96
C LYS A 162 -8.79 -22.60 -3.44
N ILE A 163 -9.31 -21.45 -3.00
CA ILE A 163 -10.66 -21.00 -3.33
C ILE A 163 -10.55 -19.65 -4.04
N ILE A 164 -10.70 -19.66 -5.36
CA ILE A 164 -10.69 -18.45 -6.20
C ILE A 164 -12.13 -18.05 -6.49
N THR A 165 -12.58 -16.95 -5.90
CA THR A 165 -13.92 -16.37 -6.11
C THR A 165 -13.89 -15.15 -7.01
N VAL A 166 -12.73 -14.49 -7.16
CA VAL A 166 -12.48 -13.36 -8.05
C VAL A 166 -11.50 -13.80 -9.14
N ARG A 167 -11.97 -13.90 -10.38
CA ARG A 167 -11.14 -14.36 -11.51
C ARG A 167 -10.13 -13.33 -11.97
N ASP A 168 -10.58 -12.07 -12.06
CA ASP A 168 -9.75 -10.93 -12.44
C ASP A 168 -9.90 -9.81 -11.41
N MET A 169 -8.84 -9.58 -10.64
CA MET A 169 -8.82 -8.55 -9.60
C MET A 169 -8.66 -7.16 -10.21
N ASN A 170 -7.89 -7.02 -11.30
CA ASN A 170 -7.71 -5.74 -11.98
C ASN A 170 -9.05 -5.20 -12.52
N ASP A 171 -9.78 -6.05 -13.25
CA ASP A 171 -11.08 -5.67 -13.81
C ASP A 171 -12.09 -5.34 -12.71
N LEU A 172 -12.10 -6.12 -11.63
CA LEU A 172 -12.97 -5.86 -10.49
C LEU A 172 -12.67 -4.48 -9.87
N ILE A 173 -11.41 -4.23 -9.50
CA ILE A 173 -11.01 -2.97 -8.85
C ILE A 173 -11.28 -1.79 -9.78
N LYS A 174 -10.93 -1.91 -11.06
CA LYS A 174 -11.20 -0.88 -12.07
C LYS A 174 -12.70 -0.54 -12.11
N SER A 175 -13.57 -1.54 -12.20
CA SER A 175 -15.03 -1.34 -12.28
C SER A 175 -15.61 -0.68 -11.02
N LEU A 176 -15.07 -0.98 -9.84
CA LEU A 176 -15.47 -0.36 -8.58
C LEU A 176 -14.99 1.09 -8.47
N LYS A 177 -13.75 1.36 -8.92
CA LYS A 177 -13.18 2.72 -8.96
C LYS A 177 -13.91 3.63 -9.95
N GLU A 178 -14.33 3.11 -11.11
CA GLU A 178 -15.14 3.85 -12.09
C GLU A 178 -16.49 4.29 -11.51
N LYS A 179 -17.01 3.58 -10.50
CA LYS A 179 -18.21 3.98 -9.74
C LYS A 179 -17.93 4.96 -8.59
N GLY A 180 -16.67 5.40 -8.43
CA GLY A 180 -16.26 6.32 -7.35
C GLY A 180 -16.20 5.67 -5.95
N ILE A 181 -16.17 4.35 -5.86
CA ILE A 181 -16.16 3.64 -4.57
C ILE A 181 -14.75 3.64 -3.98
N TYR A 182 -14.64 4.04 -2.71
CA TYR A 182 -13.42 3.93 -1.93
C TYR A 182 -13.18 2.48 -1.49
N LEU A 183 -11.98 1.94 -1.73
CA LEU A 183 -11.69 0.53 -1.57
C LEU A 183 -10.69 0.28 -0.44
N ILE A 184 -11.11 -0.50 0.55
CA ILE A 184 -10.31 -0.88 1.71
C ILE A 184 -9.97 -2.37 1.60
N ALA A 185 -8.68 -2.70 1.50
CA ALA A 185 -8.20 -4.08 1.48
C ALA A 185 -8.02 -4.59 2.91
N ARG A 186 -8.88 -5.50 3.37
CA ARG A 186 -8.72 -6.15 4.68
C ARG A 186 -7.85 -7.39 4.55
N ILE A 187 -6.85 -7.50 5.43
CA ILE A 187 -5.88 -8.60 5.49
C ILE A 187 -5.82 -9.12 6.92
N VAL A 188 -6.28 -10.35 7.13
CA VAL A 188 -6.12 -11.07 8.40
C VAL A 188 -4.68 -11.55 8.53
N VAL A 189 -3.94 -11.11 9.56
CA VAL A 189 -2.49 -11.27 9.61
C VAL A 189 -2.08 -12.59 10.28
N PHE A 190 -2.32 -12.72 11.58
CA PHE A 190 -1.75 -13.85 12.33
C PHE A 190 -2.69 -15.05 12.50
N LYS A 191 -3.96 -14.92 12.17
CA LYS A 191 -4.89 -16.06 12.04
C LYS A 191 -4.81 -16.59 10.62
N ASP A 192 -3.95 -17.59 10.38
CA ASP A 192 -3.66 -18.11 9.03
C ASP A 192 -3.49 -19.62 9.06
N ASN A 193 -4.61 -20.31 8.90
CA ASN A 193 -4.67 -21.77 8.98
C ASN A 193 -3.84 -22.47 7.89
N PRO A 194 -3.93 -22.10 6.59
CA PRO A 194 -3.10 -22.73 5.55
C PRO A 194 -1.60 -22.55 5.80
N LEU A 195 -1.16 -21.35 6.15
CA LEU A 195 0.25 -21.08 6.42
C LEU A 195 0.75 -21.88 7.64
N ALA A 196 -0.01 -21.88 8.73
CA ALA A 196 0.36 -22.58 9.96
C ALA A 196 0.46 -24.10 9.77
N LEU A 197 -0.44 -24.69 8.96
CA LEU A 197 -0.44 -26.14 8.71
C LEU A 197 0.66 -26.57 7.73
N THR A 198 0.93 -25.76 6.72
CA THR A 198 1.95 -26.08 5.69
C THR A 198 3.36 -25.75 6.17
N ARG A 199 3.49 -24.73 7.04
CA ARG A 199 4.75 -24.30 7.66
C ARG A 199 4.65 -24.38 9.19
N PRO A 200 4.69 -25.61 9.77
CA PRO A 200 4.58 -25.79 11.23
C PRO A 200 5.68 -25.08 12.04
N ASP A 201 6.80 -24.75 11.42
CA ASP A 201 7.88 -23.94 11.98
C ASP A 201 7.48 -22.47 12.22
N LEU A 202 6.46 -21.98 11.50
CA LEU A 202 5.90 -20.64 11.64
C LEU A 202 4.66 -20.60 12.53
N SER A 203 4.15 -21.75 12.99
CA SER A 203 2.90 -21.81 13.76
C SER A 203 3.12 -21.61 15.25
N ILE A 204 2.07 -21.10 15.92
CA ILE A 204 1.97 -21.13 17.38
C ILE A 204 1.76 -22.57 17.83
N LYS A 205 2.42 -22.97 18.94
CA LYS A 205 2.36 -24.32 19.48
C LYS A 205 1.68 -24.38 20.83
N THR A 206 1.08 -25.52 21.13
CA THR A 206 0.66 -25.88 22.49
C THR A 206 1.85 -26.20 23.38
N ALA A 207 1.63 -26.37 24.67
CA ALA A 207 2.65 -26.84 25.62
C ALA A 207 3.25 -28.20 25.22
N SER A 208 2.46 -29.10 24.59
CA SER A 208 2.90 -30.40 24.06
C SER A 208 3.72 -30.29 22.77
N GLY A 209 3.76 -29.11 22.11
CA GLY A 209 4.50 -28.89 20.86
C GLY A 209 3.66 -29.10 19.60
N GLU A 210 2.37 -29.39 19.75
CA GLU A 210 1.42 -29.49 18.61
C GLU A 210 1.04 -28.11 18.08
N ILE A 211 0.54 -28.03 16.84
CA ILE A 211 0.00 -26.78 16.30
C ILE A 211 -1.22 -26.36 17.08
N TRP A 212 -1.20 -25.17 17.67
CA TRP A 212 -2.32 -24.64 18.39
C TRP A 212 -3.46 -24.20 17.43
N ARG A 213 -4.71 -24.44 17.87
CA ARG A 213 -5.92 -24.00 17.16
C ARG A 213 -6.83 -23.24 18.10
N ASP A 214 -7.51 -22.24 17.58
CA ASP A 214 -8.50 -21.47 18.32
C ASP A 214 -9.87 -22.20 18.44
N GLY A 215 -10.86 -21.52 19.03
CA GLY A 215 -12.19 -22.07 19.21
C GLY A 215 -12.97 -22.37 17.91
N GLU A 216 -12.49 -21.89 16.77
CA GLU A 216 -13.03 -22.16 15.43
C GLU A 216 -12.27 -23.29 14.71
N ASP A 217 -11.38 -23.99 15.43
CA ASP A 217 -10.46 -25.01 14.90
C ASP A 217 -9.51 -24.47 13.82
N LEU A 218 -9.13 -23.18 13.90
CA LEU A 218 -8.21 -22.54 12.99
C LEU A 218 -6.86 -22.33 13.64
N ALA A 219 -5.79 -22.72 12.94
CA ALA A 219 -4.43 -22.55 13.38
C ALA A 219 -3.94 -21.11 13.15
N TRP A 220 -3.03 -20.66 14.01
CA TRP A 220 -2.43 -19.33 13.97
C TRP A 220 -0.94 -19.42 13.75
N VAL A 221 -0.37 -18.39 13.14
CA VAL A 221 1.06 -18.22 12.93
C VAL A 221 1.67 -17.32 13.99
N ASP A 222 2.94 -17.53 14.27
CA ASP A 222 3.68 -16.86 15.34
C ASP A 222 4.02 -15.41 14.96
N PRO A 223 3.48 -14.40 15.70
CA PRO A 223 3.72 -12.99 15.43
C PRO A 223 5.19 -12.55 15.56
N PHE A 224 6.07 -13.34 16.17
CA PHE A 224 7.49 -13.05 16.23
C PHE A 224 8.26 -13.38 14.95
N ARG A 225 7.68 -14.15 14.03
CA ARG A 225 8.32 -14.59 12.81
C ARG A 225 8.28 -13.52 11.72
N LYS A 226 9.45 -12.99 11.36
CA LYS A 226 9.59 -12.00 10.28
C LYS A 226 9.11 -12.51 8.92
N GLU A 227 9.19 -13.81 8.69
CA GLU A 227 8.71 -14.45 7.48
C GLU A 227 7.19 -14.33 7.33
N VAL A 228 6.45 -14.45 8.44
CA VAL A 228 5.01 -14.19 8.51
C VAL A 228 4.70 -12.72 8.20
N TRP A 229 5.52 -11.80 8.72
CA TRP A 229 5.38 -10.38 8.42
C TRP A 229 5.52 -10.12 6.92
N ASN A 230 6.62 -10.61 6.34
CA ASN A 230 6.93 -10.41 4.92
C ASN A 230 5.82 -10.94 4.01
N TYR A 231 5.24 -12.09 4.35
CA TYR A 231 4.13 -12.68 3.61
C TYR A 231 2.91 -11.73 3.59
N ASN A 232 2.46 -11.26 4.75
CA ASN A 232 1.30 -10.38 4.86
C ASN A 232 1.56 -8.98 4.27
N ILE A 233 2.77 -8.45 4.43
CA ILE A 233 3.16 -7.17 3.82
C ILE A 233 3.23 -7.28 2.29
N ASN A 234 3.69 -8.40 1.74
CA ASN A 234 3.66 -8.63 0.28
C ASN A 234 2.23 -8.63 -0.25
N ILE A 235 1.27 -9.24 0.47
CA ILE A 235 -0.16 -9.21 0.12
C ILE A 235 -0.69 -7.77 0.15
N ALA A 236 -0.30 -6.98 1.15
CA ALA A 236 -0.69 -5.58 1.25
C ALA A 236 -0.11 -4.73 0.10
N VAL A 237 1.14 -4.96 -0.27
CA VAL A 237 1.77 -4.31 -1.43
C VAL A 237 1.06 -4.69 -2.73
N GLU A 238 0.73 -5.96 -2.92
CA GLU A 238 -0.03 -6.42 -4.08
C GLU A 238 -1.42 -5.75 -4.15
N ALA A 239 -2.14 -5.63 -3.01
CA ALA A 239 -3.39 -4.91 -2.94
C ALA A 239 -3.24 -3.41 -3.30
N ALA A 240 -2.19 -2.76 -2.81
CA ALA A 240 -1.88 -1.37 -3.18
C ALA A 240 -1.62 -1.22 -4.68
N GLN A 241 -0.95 -2.20 -5.31
CA GLN A 241 -0.70 -2.23 -6.76
C GLN A 241 -1.97 -2.43 -7.57
N TYR A 242 -2.96 -3.17 -7.06
CA TYR A 242 -4.29 -3.27 -7.69
C TYR A 242 -5.07 -1.94 -7.64
N GLY A 243 -4.69 -0.99 -6.77
CA GLY A 243 -5.33 0.32 -6.69
C GLY A 243 -6.29 0.48 -5.52
N PHE A 244 -6.19 -0.33 -4.48
CA PHE A 244 -6.89 -0.07 -3.22
C PHE A 244 -6.45 1.27 -2.62
N ASP A 245 -7.36 1.96 -1.97
CA ASP A 245 -7.10 3.27 -1.35
C ASP A 245 -6.54 3.13 0.06
N GLU A 246 -6.88 2.02 0.75
CA GLU A 246 -6.53 1.79 2.14
C GLU A 246 -6.22 0.31 2.39
N ILE A 247 -5.27 0.04 3.29
CA ILE A 247 -4.93 -1.30 3.79
C ILE A 247 -5.33 -1.40 5.24
N GLN A 248 -6.24 -2.33 5.53
CA GLN A 248 -6.68 -2.66 6.88
C GLN A 248 -6.07 -3.99 7.31
N PHE A 249 -5.12 -3.96 8.23
CA PHE A 249 -4.62 -5.16 8.88
C PHE A 249 -5.52 -5.55 10.05
N ASP A 250 -6.02 -6.77 10.04
CA ASP A 250 -6.82 -7.34 11.10
C ASP A 250 -6.13 -8.56 11.74
N TYR A 251 -6.55 -8.94 12.94
CA TYR A 251 -5.89 -9.98 13.76
C TYR A 251 -4.39 -9.70 13.96
N VAL A 252 -4.02 -8.43 14.11
CA VAL A 252 -2.66 -7.97 14.43
C VAL A 252 -2.47 -8.04 15.95
N ARG A 253 -2.54 -9.24 16.47
CA ARG A 253 -2.49 -9.52 17.90
C ARG A 253 -2.01 -10.93 18.19
N PHE A 254 -1.54 -11.15 19.40
CA PHE A 254 -1.37 -12.50 19.94
C PHE A 254 -2.74 -13.08 20.32
N PRO A 255 -2.93 -14.40 20.21
CA PRO A 255 -4.16 -15.02 20.70
C PRO A 255 -4.25 -14.91 22.23
N ASP A 256 -5.48 -14.81 22.71
CA ASP A 256 -5.80 -14.78 24.15
C ASP A 256 -5.98 -16.21 24.67
N ALA A 257 -4.86 -16.92 24.87
CA ALA A 257 -4.83 -18.27 25.41
C ALA A 257 -3.56 -18.50 26.23
N ALA A 258 -3.68 -19.25 27.32
CA ALA A 258 -2.55 -19.58 28.17
C ALA A 258 -1.77 -20.80 27.66
N GLY A 259 -0.50 -20.94 28.09
CA GLY A 259 0.34 -22.12 27.82
C GLY A 259 0.80 -22.27 26.38
N LEU A 260 0.72 -21.21 25.57
CA LEU A 260 1.18 -21.22 24.20
C LEU A 260 2.71 -21.06 24.13
N LYS A 261 3.31 -21.74 23.16
CA LYS A 261 4.74 -21.63 22.84
C LYS A 261 4.93 -20.87 21.53
N PHE A 262 5.82 -19.88 21.58
CA PHE A 262 6.24 -19.04 20.47
C PHE A 262 7.74 -19.24 20.21
N SER A 263 8.25 -18.71 19.11
CA SER A 263 9.68 -18.72 18.78
C SER A 263 10.53 -17.81 19.67
N MET A 264 9.89 -16.91 20.43
CA MET A 264 10.50 -16.00 21.40
C MET A 264 9.65 -16.00 22.67
N GLU A 265 10.25 -15.63 23.80
CA GLU A 265 9.52 -15.44 25.05
C GLU A 265 8.42 -14.38 24.89
N SER A 266 7.18 -14.74 25.23
CA SER A 266 5.98 -13.92 25.02
C SER A 266 5.74 -12.95 26.19
N THR A 267 6.75 -12.15 26.54
CA THR A 267 6.60 -11.03 27.49
C THR A 267 5.79 -9.91 26.85
N GLU A 268 5.20 -9.04 27.67
CA GLU A 268 4.48 -7.85 27.17
C GLU A 268 5.39 -6.99 26.29
N GLU A 269 6.61 -6.73 26.71
CA GLU A 269 7.59 -5.95 25.96
C GLU A 269 7.87 -6.56 24.57
N ASN A 270 8.11 -7.88 24.50
CA ASN A 270 8.37 -8.56 23.24
C ASN A 270 7.17 -8.54 22.33
N ARG A 271 5.94 -8.72 22.86
CA ARG A 271 4.70 -8.63 22.07
C ARG A 271 4.50 -7.23 21.48
N VAL A 272 4.70 -6.19 22.29
CA VAL A 272 4.64 -4.79 21.82
C VAL A 272 5.67 -4.54 20.73
N LYS A 273 6.91 -4.98 20.90
CA LYS A 273 7.97 -4.86 19.89
C LYS A 273 7.61 -5.60 18.58
N ALA A 274 7.00 -6.78 18.67
CA ALA A 274 6.60 -7.55 17.50
C ALA A 274 5.49 -6.82 16.71
N ILE A 275 4.42 -6.42 17.39
CA ILE A 275 3.29 -5.76 16.74
C ILE A 275 3.68 -4.41 16.14
N SER A 276 4.34 -3.55 16.93
CA SER A 276 4.79 -2.24 16.42
C SER A 276 5.82 -2.38 15.31
N GLY A 277 6.73 -3.37 15.42
CA GLY A 277 7.71 -3.66 14.38
C GLY A 277 7.07 -4.11 13.07
N PHE A 278 6.05 -4.97 13.11
CA PHE A 278 5.25 -5.35 11.94
C PHE A 278 4.62 -4.12 11.27
N LEU A 279 3.94 -3.28 12.06
CA LEU A 279 3.26 -2.08 11.54
C LEU A 279 4.24 -1.06 10.98
N MET A 280 5.41 -0.87 11.60
CA MET A 280 6.46 0.01 11.07
C MET A 280 7.00 -0.49 9.74
N GLU A 281 7.27 -1.79 9.61
CA GLU A 281 7.76 -2.38 8.36
C GLU A 281 6.69 -2.32 7.27
N ALA A 282 5.43 -2.63 7.58
CA ALA A 282 4.31 -2.49 6.67
C ALA A 282 4.18 -1.05 6.16
N LYS A 283 4.17 -0.07 7.07
CA LYS A 283 4.14 1.36 6.73
C LYS A 283 5.27 1.73 5.79
N LYS A 284 6.51 1.36 6.11
CA LYS A 284 7.69 1.65 5.27
C LYS A 284 7.52 1.12 3.84
N ARG A 285 7.05 -0.12 3.69
CA ARG A 285 6.89 -0.76 2.39
C ARG A 285 5.68 -0.26 1.59
N LEU A 286 4.65 0.26 2.27
CA LEU A 286 3.45 0.81 1.64
C LEU A 286 3.59 2.30 1.29
N MET A 287 4.52 3.03 1.91
CA MET A 287 4.71 4.47 1.67
C MET A 287 4.85 4.86 0.18
N PRO A 288 5.60 4.13 -0.67
CA PRO A 288 5.73 4.47 -2.10
C PRO A 288 4.41 4.41 -2.88
N TYR A 289 3.46 3.61 -2.41
CA TYR A 289 2.14 3.44 -3.06
C TYR A 289 1.14 4.52 -2.66
N ASN A 290 1.47 5.37 -1.69
CA ASN A 290 0.62 6.44 -1.17
C ASN A 290 -0.79 5.96 -0.76
N VAL A 291 -0.90 4.77 -0.15
CA VAL A 291 -2.15 4.21 0.42
C VAL A 291 -2.25 4.49 1.92
N PHE A 292 -3.48 4.55 2.45
CA PHE A 292 -3.73 4.67 3.89
C PHE A 292 -3.50 3.35 4.61
#